data_2c4562cc00b91ff56b74465efcbce523
#
_entry.id   2c4562cc00b91ff56b74465efcbce523
#
_cell.length_a   1.000
_cell.length_b   1.000
_cell.length_c   1.000
_cell.angle_alpha   90.00
_cell.angle_beta   90.00
_cell.angle_gamma   90.00
#
_symmetry.space_group_name_H-M   'P 1'
#
loop_
_entity.id
_entity.type
_entity.pdbx_description
1 polymer ?
#
loop_
_entity_poly.entity_id
_entity_poly.type
_entity_poly.pdbx_seq_one_letter_code
_entity_poly.pdbx_strand_id
1 'polypeptide(L)' 'MIKIELQDYQILQKILSKYPYQFYAYGSRTKGTARKFSDLDLCYLEDIPDEVIFQIKEELEESDLPFIVELVN' A
#
# COMPACT_ATOMS: atom_id res chain seq x y z
N MET A 1 10.75 4.69 8.04
CA MET A 1 10.33 3.29 7.92
C MET A 1 8.86 3.14 8.30
N ILE A 2 8.08 2.40 7.53
CA ILE A 2 6.66 2.20 7.83
C ILE A 2 6.48 1.18 8.95
N LYS A 3 5.42 1.37 9.73
CA LYS A 3 5.14 0.54 10.90
C LYS A 3 4.16 -0.57 10.54
N ILE A 4 4.64 -1.62 9.89
CA ILE A 4 3.85 -2.81 9.60
C ILE A 4 4.68 -4.05 9.91
N GLU A 5 4.01 -5.16 10.12
CA GLU A 5 4.70 -6.41 10.39
C GLU A 5 5.39 -6.92 9.13
N LEU A 6 6.46 -7.67 9.30
CA LEU A 6 7.25 -8.15 8.18
C LEU A 6 6.42 -8.99 7.20
N GLN A 7 5.58 -9.87 7.70
CA GLN A 7 4.75 -10.71 6.82
C GLN A 7 3.78 -9.88 5.99
N ASP A 8 3.23 -8.81 6.56
CA ASP A 8 2.33 -7.91 5.85
C ASP A 8 3.09 -7.11 4.80
N TYR A 9 4.29 -6.67 5.15
CA TYR A 9 5.16 -5.97 4.22
C TYR A 9 5.51 -6.85 3.03
N GLN A 10 5.76 -8.13 3.26
CA GLN A 10 6.07 -9.08 2.19
C GLN A 10 4.89 -9.27 1.24
N ILE A 11 3.67 -9.34 1.78
CA ILE A 11 2.46 -9.42 0.96
C ILE A 11 2.33 -8.17 0.09
N LEU A 12 2.51 -7.01 0.70
CA LEU A 12 2.43 -5.73 0.00
C LEU A 12 3.47 -5.66 -1.13
N GLN A 13 4.71 -6.01 -0.84
CA GLN A 13 5.79 -6.00 -1.83
C GLN A 13 5.52 -6.97 -2.98
N LYS A 14 5.00 -8.14 -2.67
CA LYS A 14 4.70 -9.13 -3.69
C LYS A 14 3.67 -8.61 -4.68
N ILE A 15 2.68 -7.88 -4.19
CA ILE A 15 1.64 -7.31 -5.06
C ILE A 15 2.21 -6.15 -5.87
N LEU A 16 2.84 -5.19 -5.19
CA LEU A 16 3.31 -3.97 -5.84
C LEU A 16 4.45 -4.22 -6.82
N SER A 17 5.26 -5.25 -6.59
CA SER A 17 6.38 -5.57 -7.48
C SER A 17 5.95 -6.05 -8.86
N LYS A 18 4.69 -6.40 -9.03
CA LYS A 18 4.16 -6.78 -10.35
C LYS A 18 3.99 -5.57 -11.28
N TYR A 19 4.05 -4.37 -10.73
CA TYR A 19 3.79 -3.13 -11.45
C TYR A 19 5.04 -2.27 -11.50
N PRO A 20 5.33 -1.61 -12.62
CA PRO A 20 6.56 -0.82 -12.79
C PRO A 20 6.44 0.59 -12.23
N TYR A 21 5.74 0.77 -11.13
CA TYR A 21 5.49 2.09 -10.54
C TYR A 21 6.07 2.17 -9.14
N GLN A 22 6.39 3.39 -8.70
CA GLN A 22 6.93 3.65 -7.38
C GLN A 22 5.82 4.15 -6.45
N PHE A 23 5.76 3.58 -5.25
CA PHE A 23 4.80 3.99 -4.23
C PHE A 23 5.54 4.39 -2.96
N TYR A 24 5.04 5.41 -2.30
CA TYR A 24 5.66 5.97 -1.11
C TYR A 24 4.65 5.95 0.04
N ALA A 25 5.05 5.41 1.18
CA ALA A 25 4.19 5.38 2.36
C ALA A 25 4.22 6.73 3.07
N TYR A 26 3.06 7.15 3.57
CA TYR A 26 2.96 8.37 4.36
C TYR A 26 1.84 8.20 5.38
N GLY A 27 1.66 9.20 6.24
CA GLY A 27 0.58 9.18 7.22
C GLY A 27 0.99 8.57 8.54
N SER A 28 0.04 8.07 9.32
CA SER A 28 0.26 7.63 10.69
C SER A 28 1.27 6.50 10.80
N ARG A 29 1.34 5.61 9.82
CA ARG A 29 2.28 4.48 9.88
C ARG A 29 3.73 4.90 9.75
N THR A 30 3.99 6.08 9.18
CA THR A 30 5.35 6.59 9.07
C THR A 30 5.75 7.43 10.26
N LYS A 31 4.78 7.85 11.08
CA LYS A 31 5.02 8.74 12.22
C LYS A 31 5.12 8.00 13.55
N GLY A 32 5.02 6.69 13.53
CA GLY A 32 5.12 5.91 14.75
C GLY A 32 3.87 5.91 15.62
N THR A 33 2.76 6.47 15.13
CA THR A 33 1.49 6.50 15.84
C THR A 33 0.51 5.45 15.36
N ALA A 34 0.94 4.63 14.40
CA ALA A 34 0.09 3.64 13.78
C ALA A 34 -0.29 2.53 14.75
N ARG A 35 -1.52 2.06 14.62
CA ARG A 35 -1.99 0.86 15.30
C ARG A 35 -1.98 -0.29 14.29
N LYS A 36 -2.12 -1.52 14.80
CA LYS A 36 -2.00 -2.73 13.97
C LYS A 36 -2.92 -2.71 12.75
N PHE A 37 -4.13 -2.18 12.89
CA PHE A 37 -5.12 -2.18 11.81
C PHE A 37 -5.37 -0.79 11.23
N SER A 38 -4.45 0.14 11.45
CA SER A 38 -4.55 1.46 10.84
C SER A 38 -4.38 1.36 9.32
N ASP A 39 -5.08 2.21 8.58
CA ASP A 39 -4.95 2.27 7.14
C ASP A 39 -3.51 2.62 6.75
N LEU A 40 -3.06 2.04 5.65
CA LEU A 40 -1.77 2.39 5.07
C LEU A 40 -2.02 3.29 3.87
N ASP A 41 -1.46 4.48 3.92
CA ASP A 41 -1.58 5.44 2.83
C ASP A 41 -0.33 5.39 1.96
N LEU A 42 -0.53 5.14 0.69
CA LEU A 42 0.55 5.16 -0.31
C LEU A 42 0.27 6.26 -1.33
N CYS A 43 1.30 6.99 -1.70
CA CYS A 43 1.17 7.97 -2.77
C CYS A 43 2.06 7.59 -3.94
N TYR A 44 1.69 8.09 -5.10
CA TYR A 44 2.48 7.88 -6.32
C TYR A 44 2.53 9.20 -7.09
N LEU A 45 3.66 9.42 -7.76
CA LEU A 45 3.90 10.65 -8.51
C LEU A 45 3.77 10.43 -10.02
N GLU A 46 3.73 9.18 -10.43
CA GLU A 46 3.65 8.84 -11.83
C GLU A 46 2.21 8.87 -12.33
N ASP A 47 2.04 9.04 -13.63
CA ASP A 47 0.73 9.04 -14.25
C ASP A 47 0.31 7.60 -14.53
N ILE A 48 -0.39 7.02 -13.59
CA ILE A 48 -0.83 5.62 -13.68
C ILE A 48 -2.27 5.58 -14.20
N PRO A 49 -2.55 4.78 -15.24
CA PRO A 49 -3.93 4.66 -15.75
C PRO A 49 -4.90 4.20 -14.66
N ASP A 50 -6.11 4.72 -14.69
CA ASP A 50 -7.13 4.40 -13.68
C ASP A 50 -7.42 2.91 -13.59
N GLU A 51 -7.44 2.22 -14.72
CA GLU A 51 -7.69 0.78 -14.74
C GLU A 51 -6.59 0.00 -14.04
N VAL A 52 -5.35 0.48 -14.11
CA VAL A 52 -4.24 -0.14 -13.40
C VAL A 52 -4.38 0.12 -11.90
N ILE A 53 -4.71 1.34 -11.52
CA ILE A 53 -4.95 1.69 -10.10
C ILE A 53 -6.06 0.82 -9.54
N PHE A 54 -7.15 0.66 -10.28
CA PHE A 54 -8.26 -0.19 -9.86
C PHE A 54 -7.81 -1.64 -9.64
N GLN A 55 -7.00 -2.16 -10.56
CA GLN A 55 -6.49 -3.51 -10.47
C GLN A 55 -5.61 -3.70 -9.23
N ILE A 56 -4.74 -2.72 -8.94
CA ILE A 56 -3.88 -2.77 -7.77
C ILE A 56 -4.72 -2.77 -6.49
N LYS A 57 -5.71 -1.88 -6.42
CA LYS A 57 -6.61 -1.80 -5.27
C LYS A 57 -7.36 -3.11 -5.04
N GLU A 58 -7.81 -3.72 -6.12
CA GLU A 58 -8.55 -4.98 -6.03
C GLU A 58 -7.65 -6.10 -5.49
N GLU A 59 -6.42 -6.19 -5.97
CA GLU A 59 -5.48 -7.19 -5.47
C GLU A 59 -5.16 -6.98 -3.99
N LEU A 60 -5.01 -5.72 -3.58
CA LEU A 60 -4.75 -5.40 -2.17
C LEU A 60 -5.94 -5.77 -1.28
N GLU A 61 -7.16 -5.54 -1.75
CA GLU A 61 -8.36 -5.89 -0.99
C GLU A 61 -8.52 -7.39 -0.84
N GLU A 62 -8.18 -8.15 -1.87
CA GLU A 62 -8.31 -9.61 -1.86
C GLU A 62 -7.15 -10.31 -1.18
N SER A 63 -6.14 -9.56 -0.76
CA SER A 63 -4.98 -10.12 -0.08
C SER A 63 -5.26 -10.39 1.40
N ASP A 64 -4.30 -11.02 2.07
CA ASP A 64 -4.40 -11.32 3.49
C ASP A 64 -3.96 -10.14 4.38
N LEU A 65 -3.86 -8.93 3.81
CA LEU A 65 -3.51 -7.75 4.59
C LEU A 65 -4.64 -7.40 5.57
N PRO A 66 -4.30 -7.18 6.85
CA PRO A 66 -5.31 -6.89 7.87
C PRO A 66 -5.73 -5.42 7.91
N PHE A 67 -5.31 -4.61 6.96
CA PHE A 67 -5.61 -3.18 6.92
C PHE A 67 -5.93 -2.76 5.49
N ILE A 68 -6.55 -1.59 5.38
CA ILE A 68 -6.89 -1.00 4.08
C ILE A 68 -5.67 -0.25 3.56
N VAL A 69 -5.38 -0.41 2.27
CA VAL A 69 -4.31 0.34 1.61
C VAL A 69 -4.97 1.33 0.66
N GLU A 70 -4.68 2.61 0.85
CA GLU A 70 -5.19 3.68 0.00
C GLU A 70 -4.09 4.17 -0.92
N LEU A 71 -4.45 4.39 -2.18
CA LEU A 71 -3.53 4.90 -3.20
C LEU A 71 -3.95 6.32 -3.57
N VAL A 72 -3.02 7.27 -3.42
CA VAL A 72 -3.28 8.69 -3.68
C VAL A 72 -2.22 9.24 -4.63
N ASN A 73 -2.68 9.98 -5.61
CA ASN A 73 -1.77 10.66 -6.55
C ASN A 73 -1.18 11.93 -5.99
#